data_84df537594d7821429d43d9053ffb11c
#
_entry.id   84df537594d7821429d43d9053ffb11c
#
_cell.length_a   1.000
_cell.length_b   1.000
_cell.length_c   1.000
_cell.angle_alpha   90.00
_cell.angle_beta   90.00
_cell.angle_gamma   90.00
#
_symmetry.space_group_name_H-M   'P 1'
#
loop_
_entity.id
_entity.type
_entity.pdbx_description
1 polymer ?
#
loop_
_entity_poly.entity_id
_entity_poly.type
_entity_poly.pdbx_seq_one_letter_code
_entity_poly.pdbx_strand_id
1 'polypeptide(L)' 'MKRKDLIKILKAAGYRLDRTGEHAIYEKPGSRSVQVPNHKEINEYTAKAILKVAGIK' A
#
# COMPACT_ATOMS: atom_id res chain seq x y z
N MET A 1 3.34 4.25 -10.98
CA MET A 1 2.23 3.29 -10.69
C MET A 1 1.01 4.06 -10.21
N LYS A 2 -0.15 3.69 -10.70
CA LYS A 2 -1.39 4.34 -10.23
C LYS A 2 -1.73 3.86 -8.84
N ARG A 3 -2.22 4.77 -8.00
CA ARG A 3 -2.60 4.46 -6.62
C ARG A 3 -3.59 3.29 -6.55
N LYS A 4 -4.59 3.30 -7.42
CA LYS A 4 -5.60 2.23 -7.43
C LYS A 4 -4.98 0.87 -7.76
N ASP A 5 -3.96 0.83 -8.60
CA ASP A 5 -3.28 -0.42 -8.94
C ASP A 5 -2.47 -0.94 -7.75
N LEU A 6 -1.79 -0.04 -7.05
CA LEU A 6 -1.04 -0.40 -5.85
C LEU A 6 -1.98 -0.96 -4.78
N ILE A 7 -3.11 -0.30 -4.55
CA ILE A 7 -4.10 -0.75 -3.58
C ILE A 7 -4.64 -2.12 -3.96
N LYS A 8 -4.87 -2.34 -5.25
CA LYS A 8 -5.36 -3.62 -5.75
C LYS A 8 -4.37 -4.75 -5.43
N ILE A 9 -3.08 -4.48 -5.64
CA ILE A 9 -2.02 -5.44 -5.31
C ILE A 9 -2.00 -5.73 -3.81
N LEU A 10 -2.09 -4.69 -2.98
CA LEU A 10 -2.08 -4.86 -1.53
C LEU A 10 -3.29 -5.69 -1.07
N LYS A 11 -4.47 -5.41 -1.59
CA LYS A 11 -5.68 -6.17 -1.24
C LYS A 11 -5.55 -7.63 -1.65
N ALA A 12 -5.01 -7.89 -2.83
CA ALA A 12 -4.79 -9.25 -3.30
C ALA A 12 -3.80 -10.01 -2.40
N ALA A 13 -2.90 -9.29 -1.75
CA ALA A 13 -1.93 -9.88 -0.83
C ALA A 13 -2.49 -10.07 0.59
N GLY A 14 -3.74 -9.68 0.83
CA GLY A 14 -4.38 -9.82 2.14
C GLY A 14 -4.40 -8.56 2.98
N TYR A 15 -3.93 -7.44 2.45
CA TYR A 15 -4.00 -6.16 3.15
C TYR A 15 -5.40 -5.57 3.06
N ARG A 16 -5.77 -4.83 4.08
CA ARG A 16 -7.05 -4.13 4.11
C ARG A 16 -6.87 -2.75 4.72
N LEU A 17 -7.76 -1.85 4.37
CA LEU A 17 -7.73 -0.49 4.87
C LEU A 17 -8.01 -0.47 6.37
N ASP A 18 -7.06 0.07 7.14
CA ASP A 18 -7.22 0.26 8.57
C ASP A 18 -7.79 1.64 8.87
N ARG A 19 -7.18 2.68 8.31
CA ARG A 19 -7.65 4.04 8.52
C ARG A 19 -7.32 4.93 7.32
N THR A 20 -8.10 6.00 7.19
CA THR A 20 -7.87 7.05 6.20
C THR A 20 -7.52 8.34 6.94
N GLY A 21 -6.89 9.27 6.24
CA GLY A 21 -6.46 10.55 6.75
C GLY A 21 -5.59 11.19 5.71
N GLU A 22 -4.47 11.79 6.12
CA GLU A 22 -3.50 12.29 5.16
C GLU A 22 -2.95 11.17 4.29
N HIS A 23 -2.80 9.98 4.89
CA HIS A 23 -2.37 8.79 4.19
C HIS A 23 -3.30 7.64 4.55
N ALA A 24 -3.62 6.81 3.57
CA ALA A 24 -4.35 5.58 3.84
C ALA A 24 -3.40 4.55 4.43
N ILE A 25 -3.79 3.94 5.55
CA ILE A 25 -2.97 2.92 6.20
C ILE A 25 -3.62 1.57 5.97
N TYR A 26 -2.86 0.67 5.38
CA TYR A 26 -3.29 -0.70 5.13
C TYR A 26 -2.58 -1.66 6.06
N GLU A 27 -3.30 -2.62 6.58
CA GLU A 27 -2.74 -3.59 7.50
C GLU A 27 -3.06 -5.02 7.07
N LYS A 28 -2.21 -5.92 7.53
CA LYS A 28 -2.38 -7.35 7.32
C LYS A 28 -1.89 -8.06 8.57
N PRO A 29 -2.67 -9.02 9.14
CA PRO A 29 -2.23 -9.78 10.30
C PRO A 29 -0.88 -10.47 10.05
N GLY A 30 0.04 -10.32 10.99
CA GLY A 30 1.36 -10.93 10.88
C GLY A 30 2.34 -10.17 10.01
N SER A 31 1.94 -9.03 9.45
CA SER A 31 2.79 -8.22 8.59
C SER A 31 2.78 -6.76 9.05
N ARG A 32 3.74 -5.99 8.54
CA ARG A 32 3.82 -4.57 8.88
C ARG A 32 2.74 -3.79 8.14
N SER A 33 2.21 -2.76 8.80
CA SER A 33 1.33 -1.81 8.15
C SER A 33 2.08 -1.01 7.11
N VAL A 34 1.39 -0.61 6.05
CA VAL A 34 1.98 0.23 5.01
C VAL A 34 1.13 1.47 4.82
N GLN A 35 1.77 2.58 4.49
CA GLN A 35 1.10 3.84 4.19
C GLN A 35 1.08 4.05 2.69
N VAL A 36 -0.11 4.39 2.17
CA VAL A 36 -0.27 4.69 0.75
C VAL A 36 -0.59 6.18 0.61
N PRO A 37 0.27 6.95 -0.06
CA PRO A 37 0.01 8.38 -0.26
C PRO A 37 -1.28 8.64 -1.03
N ASN A 38 -1.93 9.77 -0.75
CA ASN A 38 -3.16 10.15 -1.41
C ASN A 38 -2.94 10.84 -2.76
N HIS A 39 -2.01 10.34 -3.56
CA HIS A 39 -1.73 10.83 -4.90
C HIS A 39 -2.25 9.85 -5.93
N LYS A 40 -2.84 10.35 -7.00
CA LYS A 40 -3.33 9.48 -8.09
C LYS A 40 -2.20 8.64 -8.68
N GLU A 41 -1.04 9.26 -8.85
CA GLU A 41 0.17 8.58 -9.30
C GLU A 41 1.12 8.43 -8.14
N ILE A 42 1.57 7.20 -7.92
CA ILE A 42 2.58 6.91 -6.90
C ILE A 42 3.93 6.78 -7.59
N ASN A 43 4.92 7.50 -7.08
CA ASN A 43 6.28 7.39 -7.59
C ASN A 43 6.72 5.93 -7.52
N GLU A 44 7.43 5.46 -8.54
CA GLU A 44 7.85 4.06 -8.60
C GLU A 44 8.70 3.64 -7.42
N TYR A 45 9.59 4.52 -6.96
CA TYR A 45 10.41 4.23 -5.78
C TYR A 45 9.55 4.04 -4.55
N THR A 46 8.55 4.92 -4.38
CA THR A 46 7.63 4.83 -3.26
C THR A 46 6.80 3.55 -3.36
N ALA A 47 6.29 3.23 -4.54
CA ALA A 47 5.52 2.01 -4.75
C ALA A 47 6.35 0.77 -4.45
N LYS A 48 7.59 0.72 -4.93
CA LYS A 48 8.49 -0.40 -4.67
C LYS A 48 8.78 -0.55 -3.18
N ALA A 49 8.99 0.57 -2.49
CA ALA A 49 9.25 0.55 -1.05
C ALA A 49 8.05 0.00 -0.29
N ILE A 50 6.85 0.42 -0.67
CA ILE A 50 5.62 -0.08 -0.06
C ILE A 50 5.48 -1.59 -0.29
N LEU A 51 5.67 -2.03 -1.52
CA LEU A 51 5.57 -3.46 -1.86
C LEU A 51 6.63 -4.27 -1.13
N LYS A 52 7.82 -3.72 -0.97
CA LYS A 52 8.90 -4.39 -0.25
C LYS A 52 8.55 -4.58 1.22
N VAL A 53 8.02 -3.55 1.87
CA VAL A 53 7.59 -3.64 3.27
C VAL A 53 6.45 -4.64 3.40
N ALA A 54 5.57 -4.69 2.42
CA ALA A 54 4.46 -5.62 2.39
C ALA A 54 4.88 -7.07 2.08
N GLY A 55 6.14 -7.27 1.69
CA GLY A 55 6.63 -8.59 1.33
C GLY A 55 6.16 -9.08 -0.04
N ILE A 56 5.75 -8.16 -0.89
CA ILE A 56 5.29 -8.46 -2.25
C ILE A 56 6.44 -8.20 -3.22
N LYS A 57 6.68 -9.14 -4.10
CA LYS A 57 7.72 -9.00 -5.12
C LYS A 57 7.20 -8.35 -6.38
#